data_d104016103eba92ce6279b4e2dd9e87b
#
_entry.id   d104016103eba92ce6279b4e2dd9e87b
#
_cell.length_a   1.000
_cell.length_b   1.000
_cell.length_c   1.000
_cell.angle_alpha   90.00
_cell.angle_beta   90.00
_cell.angle_gamma   90.00
#
_symmetry.space_group_name_H-M   'P 1'
#
loop_
_entity.id
_entity.type
_entity.pdbx_description
1 polymer ?
#
loop_
_entity_poly.entity_id
_entity_poly.type
_entity_poly.pdbx_seq_one_letter_code
_entity_poly.pdbx_strand_id
1 'polypeptide(L)'
;VGAHASEKIDLIIDTDPGADDVVALLLAMSSPEDLNIRALTTVAGNVRLDKTSRNALLAREWAGCEDIPVYAGASQPILRTPIYADNIHGKEGVPGITVHEPKKGLAAGNAVDYLINTLSTAKPHSITVAMLGPQTNLALALVQSPEITQGIKEVVVMGGTHFNGGNITPVAEFNLFADPIAADIVLKSGVRMTYLPLDVTHKVLTSEERLKKI
;
A
#
# COMPACT_ATOMS: atom_id res chain seq x y z
N VAL A 1 26.10 28.80 0.23
CA VAL A 1 24.87 28.27 0.86
C VAL A 1 24.69 26.88 0.29
N GLY A 2 25.13 25.84 1.04
CA GLY A 2 24.96 24.46 0.63
C GLY A 2 23.48 24.09 0.69
N ALA A 3 22.91 23.68 -0.42
CA ALA A 3 21.61 23.01 -0.43
C ALA A 3 21.77 21.73 0.39
N HIS A 4 21.13 21.66 1.57
CA HIS A 4 20.93 20.40 2.25
C HIS A 4 20.04 19.55 1.31
N ALA A 5 20.65 18.56 0.65
CA ALA A 5 19.86 17.51 0.05
C ALA A 5 19.00 16.91 1.18
N SER A 6 17.69 17.00 1.06
CA SER A 6 16.79 16.37 2.02
C SER A 6 17.12 14.88 2.03
N GLU A 7 17.24 14.29 3.21
CA GLU A 7 17.47 12.85 3.35
C GLU A 7 16.27 12.12 2.74
N LYS A 8 16.52 11.19 1.81
CA LYS A 8 15.47 10.41 1.16
C LYS A 8 14.67 9.64 2.20
N ILE A 9 13.38 9.54 1.98
CA ILE A 9 12.49 8.77 2.84
C ILE A 9 12.63 7.28 2.50
N ASP A 10 13.11 6.47 3.45
CA ASP A 10 13.05 5.02 3.36
C ASP A 10 11.59 4.58 3.47
N LEU A 11 11.05 3.98 2.41
CA LEU A 11 9.63 3.71 2.25
C LEU A 11 9.36 2.24 1.90
N ILE A 12 8.44 1.62 2.62
CA ILE A 12 7.76 0.38 2.21
C ILE A 12 6.33 0.77 1.81
N ILE A 13 5.87 0.27 0.67
CA ILE A 13 4.49 0.50 0.21
C ILE A 13 3.73 -0.82 0.27
N ASP A 14 2.73 -0.88 1.14
CA ASP A 14 1.78 -1.99 1.24
C ASP A 14 0.50 -1.62 0.48
N THR A 15 0.10 -2.46 -0.48
CA THR A 15 -0.86 -2.06 -1.50
C THR A 15 -1.66 -3.26 -2.04
N ASP A 16 -2.86 -3.01 -2.52
CA ASP A 16 -3.73 -3.99 -3.19
C ASP A 16 -4.08 -3.54 -4.63
N PRO A 17 -3.09 -3.40 -5.54
CA PRO A 17 -3.19 -2.57 -6.72
C PRO A 17 -4.47 -2.72 -7.53
N GLY A 18 -5.35 -1.71 -7.33
CA GLY A 18 -6.37 -1.28 -8.25
C GLY A 18 -5.82 -0.21 -9.20
N ALA A 19 -6.66 0.44 -9.98
CA ALA A 19 -6.24 1.43 -10.96
C ALA A 19 -5.54 2.65 -10.34
N ASP A 20 -6.04 3.13 -9.22
CA ASP A 20 -5.52 4.28 -8.47
C ASP A 20 -4.21 3.94 -7.74
N ASP A 21 -4.09 2.74 -7.17
CA ASP A 21 -2.84 2.25 -6.60
C ASP A 21 -1.73 2.21 -7.66
N VAL A 22 -2.04 1.73 -8.87
CA VAL A 22 -1.04 1.72 -9.96
C VAL A 22 -0.52 3.12 -10.24
N VAL A 23 -1.40 4.13 -10.28
CA VAL A 23 -0.98 5.54 -10.45
C VAL A 23 -0.11 6.00 -9.26
N ALA A 24 -0.50 5.65 -8.03
CA ALA A 24 0.29 5.99 -6.84
C ALA A 24 1.67 5.33 -6.86
N LEU A 25 1.76 4.06 -7.26
CA LEU A 25 3.02 3.34 -7.40
C LEU A 25 3.92 3.96 -8.48
N LEU A 26 3.36 4.30 -9.64
CA LEU A 26 4.09 4.98 -10.71
C LEU A 26 4.62 6.34 -10.24
N LEU A 27 3.81 7.13 -9.52
CA LEU A 27 4.20 8.41 -8.94
C LEU A 27 5.36 8.23 -7.95
N ALA A 28 5.25 7.27 -7.02
CA ALA A 28 6.29 7.00 -6.04
C ALA A 28 7.61 6.58 -6.71
N MET A 29 7.54 5.67 -7.69
CA MET A 29 8.70 5.17 -8.42
C MET A 29 9.33 6.21 -9.35
N SER A 30 8.58 7.23 -9.76
CA SER A 30 9.11 8.37 -10.54
C SER A 30 9.75 9.47 -9.67
N SER A 31 9.80 9.29 -8.35
CA SER A 31 10.36 10.25 -7.39
C SER A 31 11.62 9.73 -6.67
N PRO A 32 12.65 9.22 -7.39
CA PRO A 32 13.82 8.60 -6.76
C PRO A 32 14.69 9.60 -5.99
N GLU A 33 14.52 10.89 -6.21
CA GLU A 33 15.25 11.93 -5.47
C GLU A 33 14.74 12.07 -4.03
N ASP A 34 13.45 11.82 -3.81
CA ASP A 34 12.79 11.98 -2.51
C ASP A 34 12.57 10.66 -1.78
N LEU A 35 12.37 9.56 -2.53
CA LEU A 35 11.96 8.28 -1.99
C LEU A 35 13.00 7.19 -2.28
N ASN A 36 13.32 6.42 -1.23
CA ASN A 36 14.02 5.15 -1.33
C ASN A 36 13.03 4.01 -1.08
N ILE A 37 12.41 3.49 -2.15
CA ILE A 37 11.41 2.42 -2.03
C ILE A 37 12.14 1.10 -1.77
N ARG A 38 12.00 0.58 -0.55
CA ARG A 38 12.64 -0.64 -0.07
C ARG A 38 11.99 -1.90 -0.63
N ALA A 39 10.67 -1.88 -0.72
CA ALA A 39 9.86 -2.96 -1.29
C ALA A 39 8.42 -2.51 -1.54
N LEU A 40 7.72 -3.27 -2.36
CA LEU A 40 6.26 -3.31 -2.42
C LEU A 40 5.80 -4.60 -1.73
N THR A 41 4.85 -4.50 -0.82
CA THR A 41 4.16 -5.64 -0.22
C THR A 41 2.71 -5.64 -0.68
N THR A 42 2.18 -6.79 -1.06
CA THR A 42 0.83 -6.86 -1.61
C THR A 42 -0.13 -7.59 -0.68
N VAL A 43 -1.37 -7.20 -0.73
CA VAL A 43 -2.47 -7.76 0.06
C VAL A 43 -3.70 -7.94 -0.83
N ALA A 44 -4.57 -8.88 -0.49
CA ALA A 44 -5.88 -8.97 -1.12
C ALA A 44 -6.78 -7.83 -0.62
N GLY A 45 -7.50 -7.18 -1.52
CA GLY A 45 -8.38 -6.08 -1.20
C GLY A 45 -9.23 -5.72 -2.41
N ASN A 46 -8.78 -4.81 -3.27
CA ASN A 46 -9.49 -4.44 -4.50
C ASN A 46 -9.82 -5.67 -5.36
N VAL A 47 -8.86 -6.58 -5.49
CA VAL A 47 -9.03 -7.91 -6.10
C VAL A 47 -8.25 -8.95 -5.30
N ARG A 48 -8.29 -10.21 -5.74
CA ARG A 48 -7.54 -11.31 -5.09
C ARG A 48 -6.04 -11.07 -5.13
N LEU A 49 -5.32 -11.66 -4.17
CA LEU A 49 -3.87 -11.49 -3.99
C LEU A 49 -3.05 -11.83 -5.25
N ASP A 50 -3.41 -12.86 -5.99
CA ASP A 50 -2.73 -13.23 -7.24
C ASP A 50 -2.75 -12.08 -8.25
N LYS A 51 -3.85 -11.35 -8.31
CA LYS A 51 -4.04 -10.20 -9.21
C LYS A 51 -3.39 -8.93 -8.66
N THR A 52 -3.55 -8.64 -7.37
CA THR A 52 -2.87 -7.47 -6.78
C THR A 52 -1.36 -7.60 -6.89
N SER A 53 -0.82 -8.79 -6.66
CA SER A 53 0.61 -9.07 -6.80
C SER A 53 1.08 -8.90 -8.24
N ARG A 54 0.35 -9.46 -9.22
CA ARG A 54 0.64 -9.24 -10.65
C ARG A 54 0.59 -7.76 -11.02
N ASN A 55 -0.41 -7.02 -10.56
CA ASN A 55 -0.56 -5.61 -10.87
C ASN A 55 0.57 -4.76 -10.28
N ALA A 56 1.06 -5.09 -9.07
CA ALA A 56 2.25 -4.47 -8.49
C ALA A 56 3.51 -4.74 -9.33
N LEU A 57 3.68 -5.99 -9.80
CA LEU A 57 4.79 -6.36 -10.67
C LEU A 57 4.74 -5.61 -12.01
N LEU A 58 3.55 -5.46 -12.60
CA LEU A 58 3.36 -4.70 -13.84
C LEU A 58 3.60 -3.20 -13.63
N ALA A 59 3.10 -2.60 -12.55
CA ALA A 59 3.38 -1.19 -12.25
C ALA A 59 4.88 -0.94 -12.14
N ARG A 60 5.61 -1.83 -11.45
CA ARG A 60 7.06 -1.80 -11.34
C ARG A 60 7.76 -1.91 -12.71
N GLU A 61 7.28 -2.82 -13.56
CA GLU A 61 7.80 -3.00 -14.92
C GLU A 61 7.57 -1.75 -15.77
N TRP A 62 6.37 -1.17 -15.73
CA TRP A 62 6.04 0.06 -16.47
C TRP A 62 6.86 1.27 -16.00
N ALA A 63 7.21 1.31 -14.71
CA ALA A 63 8.09 2.33 -14.16
C ALA A 63 9.58 2.13 -14.50
N GLY A 64 9.97 0.97 -15.06
CA GLY A 64 11.38 0.62 -15.27
C GLY A 64 12.15 0.39 -13.96
N CYS A 65 11.46 0.07 -12.87
CA CYS A 65 12.01 -0.09 -11.52
C CYS A 65 12.07 -1.56 -11.08
N GLU A 66 12.45 -2.46 -11.97
CA GLU A 66 12.39 -3.91 -11.76
C GLU A 66 13.30 -4.43 -10.63
N ASP A 67 14.18 -3.59 -10.09
CA ASP A 67 15.03 -3.93 -8.94
C ASP A 67 14.31 -3.81 -7.60
N ILE A 68 13.18 -3.09 -7.53
CA ILE A 68 12.37 -3.02 -6.33
C ILE A 68 11.71 -4.39 -6.10
N PRO A 69 11.96 -5.06 -4.96
CA PRO A 69 11.34 -6.34 -4.67
C PRO A 69 9.85 -6.21 -4.38
N VAL A 70 9.07 -7.21 -4.81
CA VAL A 70 7.64 -7.32 -4.53
C VAL A 70 7.38 -8.61 -3.79
N TYR A 71 6.76 -8.52 -2.61
CA TYR A 71 6.40 -9.66 -1.77
C TYR A 71 4.89 -9.83 -1.69
N ALA A 72 4.40 -11.02 -1.97
CA ALA A 72 3.00 -11.34 -1.76
C ALA A 72 2.72 -11.57 -0.26
N GLY A 73 1.62 -11.02 0.24
CA GLY A 73 1.23 -11.11 1.63
C GLY A 73 -0.07 -11.87 1.85
N ALA A 74 -0.96 -11.30 2.66
CA ALA A 74 -2.20 -11.93 3.06
C ALA A 74 -3.20 -12.03 1.90
N SER A 75 -3.75 -13.23 1.71
CA SER A 75 -4.78 -13.51 0.70
C SER A 75 -6.21 -13.30 1.22
N GLN A 76 -6.35 -13.02 2.51
CA GLN A 76 -7.64 -12.81 3.16
C GLN A 76 -7.47 -11.98 4.45
N PRO A 77 -8.55 -11.33 4.91
CA PRO A 77 -8.57 -10.63 6.18
C PRO A 77 -8.37 -11.58 7.37
N ILE A 78 -8.04 -11.02 8.55
CA ILE A 78 -7.78 -11.82 9.76
C ILE A 78 -9.00 -12.67 10.17
N LEU A 79 -10.19 -12.10 10.20
CA LEU A 79 -11.38 -12.81 10.69
C LEU A 79 -12.57 -12.83 9.75
N ARG A 80 -12.69 -11.91 8.83
CA ARG A 80 -13.89 -11.87 7.99
C ARG A 80 -13.70 -12.58 6.66
N THR A 81 -14.81 -12.94 6.02
CA THR A 81 -14.80 -13.39 4.65
C THR A 81 -14.28 -12.28 3.74
N PRO A 82 -13.36 -12.57 2.81
CA PRO A 82 -12.87 -11.58 1.86
C PRO A 82 -13.99 -10.90 1.08
N ILE A 83 -13.87 -9.61 0.93
CA ILE A 83 -14.68 -8.81 0.02
C ILE A 83 -13.73 -8.17 -1.00
N TYR A 84 -14.21 -7.97 -2.21
CA TYR A 84 -13.42 -7.39 -3.28
C TYR A 84 -14.17 -6.21 -3.90
N ALA A 85 -13.43 -5.30 -4.53
CA ALA A 85 -13.98 -4.14 -5.24
C ALA A 85 -13.88 -4.33 -6.76
N ASP A 86 -14.06 -5.55 -7.25
CA ASP A 86 -14.01 -5.90 -8.67
C ASP A 86 -15.12 -5.23 -9.50
N ASN A 87 -16.21 -4.81 -8.86
CA ASN A 87 -17.24 -3.96 -9.45
C ASN A 87 -16.74 -2.53 -9.78
N ILE A 88 -15.71 -2.06 -9.11
CA ILE A 88 -15.08 -0.75 -9.33
C ILE A 88 -13.82 -0.88 -10.20
N HIS A 89 -12.92 -1.80 -9.83
CA HIS A 89 -11.61 -1.96 -10.46
C HIS A 89 -11.61 -3.02 -11.59
N GLY A 90 -12.75 -3.63 -11.90
CA GLY A 90 -12.85 -4.71 -12.86
C GLY A 90 -12.21 -6.01 -12.36
N LYS A 91 -12.44 -7.10 -13.10
CA LYS A 91 -11.98 -8.44 -12.72
C LYS A 91 -10.46 -8.56 -12.56
N GLU A 92 -9.71 -7.75 -13.28
CA GLU A 92 -8.23 -7.76 -13.25
C GLU A 92 -7.63 -6.68 -12.33
N GLY A 93 -8.47 -5.82 -11.74
CA GLY A 93 -8.07 -4.72 -10.88
C GLY A 93 -7.61 -3.46 -11.62
N VAL A 94 -7.32 -3.55 -12.91
CA VAL A 94 -6.80 -2.46 -13.75
C VAL A 94 -7.63 -2.36 -15.03
N PRO A 95 -8.81 -1.70 -14.98
CA PRO A 95 -9.73 -1.62 -16.11
C PRO A 95 -9.09 -0.88 -17.29
N GLY A 96 -9.35 -1.37 -18.50
CA GLY A 96 -8.84 -0.75 -19.73
C GLY A 96 -7.38 -1.08 -20.06
N ILE A 97 -6.69 -1.83 -19.21
CA ILE A 97 -5.31 -2.26 -19.45
C ILE A 97 -5.29 -3.75 -19.80
N THR A 98 -4.60 -4.11 -20.88
CA THR A 98 -4.31 -5.52 -21.18
C THR A 98 -3.17 -5.99 -20.27
N VAL A 99 -3.49 -6.88 -19.34
CA VAL A 99 -2.49 -7.48 -18.44
C VAL A 99 -1.70 -8.57 -19.18
N HIS A 100 -0.41 -8.68 -18.83
CA HIS A 100 0.47 -9.73 -19.35
C HIS A 100 1.26 -10.36 -18.18
N GLU A 101 1.99 -11.42 -18.45
CA GLU A 101 2.89 -12.01 -17.47
C GLU A 101 4.09 -11.08 -17.22
N PRO A 102 4.34 -10.68 -15.96
CA PRO A 102 5.46 -9.80 -15.62
C PRO A 102 6.81 -10.46 -15.95
N LYS A 103 7.76 -9.69 -16.48
CA LYS A 103 9.10 -10.17 -16.81
C LYS A 103 9.88 -10.67 -15.60
N LYS A 104 9.73 -10.00 -14.46
CA LYS A 104 10.38 -10.37 -13.20
C LYS A 104 9.32 -10.66 -12.15
N GLY A 105 9.33 -11.85 -11.60
CA GLY A 105 8.35 -12.34 -10.63
C GLY A 105 8.50 -11.76 -9.22
N LEU A 106 7.77 -12.37 -8.29
CA LEU A 106 7.82 -12.06 -6.87
C LEU A 106 9.19 -12.39 -6.28
N ALA A 107 9.60 -11.63 -5.27
CA ALA A 107 10.72 -11.96 -4.42
C ALA A 107 10.43 -13.23 -3.58
N ALA A 108 11.47 -13.95 -3.19
CA ALA A 108 11.34 -15.13 -2.34
C ALA A 108 10.87 -14.72 -0.93
N GLY A 109 9.99 -15.53 -0.34
CA GLY A 109 9.39 -15.24 0.97
C GLY A 109 8.02 -14.56 0.83
N ASN A 110 7.52 -14.03 1.94
CA ASN A 110 6.24 -13.35 2.00
C ASN A 110 6.35 -11.95 2.63
N ALA A 111 5.31 -11.14 2.47
CA ALA A 111 5.29 -9.76 2.93
C ALA A 111 5.42 -9.62 4.45
N VAL A 112 4.80 -10.52 5.22
CA VAL A 112 4.82 -10.45 6.70
C VAL A 112 6.23 -10.71 7.22
N ASP A 113 6.91 -11.75 6.73
CA ASP A 113 8.29 -12.04 7.09
C ASP A 113 9.24 -10.93 6.66
N TYR A 114 9.01 -10.37 5.46
CA TYR A 114 9.79 -9.22 4.99
C TYR A 114 9.65 -8.01 5.92
N LEU A 115 8.42 -7.67 6.32
CA LEU A 115 8.15 -6.57 7.25
C LEU A 115 8.84 -6.81 8.60
N ILE A 116 8.70 -8.02 9.17
CA ILE A 116 9.34 -8.37 10.43
C ILE A 116 10.86 -8.22 10.33
N ASN A 117 11.49 -8.88 9.36
CA ASN A 117 12.94 -8.88 9.20
C ASN A 117 13.50 -7.48 8.94
N THR A 118 12.83 -6.70 8.10
CA THR A 118 13.29 -5.35 7.73
C THR A 118 13.11 -4.36 8.87
N LEU A 119 11.95 -4.35 9.52
CA LEU A 119 11.65 -3.37 10.56
C LEU A 119 12.35 -3.69 11.88
N SER A 120 12.57 -4.98 12.22
CA SER A 120 13.30 -5.35 13.44
C SER A 120 14.80 -5.04 13.36
N THR A 121 15.37 -4.98 12.16
CA THR A 121 16.79 -4.68 11.94
C THR A 121 17.07 -3.25 11.50
N ALA A 122 16.03 -2.47 11.27
CA ALA A 122 16.13 -1.08 10.87
C ALA A 122 16.72 -0.20 12.00
N LYS A 123 17.32 0.92 11.61
CA LYS A 123 17.63 1.97 12.58
C LYS A 123 16.33 2.43 13.26
N PRO A 124 16.37 2.80 14.54
CA PRO A 124 15.17 3.27 15.23
C PRO A 124 14.50 4.42 14.47
N HIS A 125 13.18 4.28 14.29
CA HIS A 125 12.32 5.28 13.67
C HIS A 125 12.79 5.79 12.29
N SER A 126 13.25 4.87 11.44
CA SER A 126 13.83 5.23 10.14
C SER A 126 12.97 4.90 8.93
N ILE A 127 12.06 3.92 9.01
CA ILE A 127 11.27 3.47 7.87
C ILE A 127 9.83 3.96 7.96
N THR A 128 9.37 4.61 6.90
CA THR A 128 7.95 4.93 6.69
C THR A 128 7.26 3.76 6.00
N VAL A 129 6.07 3.41 6.46
CA VAL A 129 5.21 2.40 5.82
C VAL A 129 3.97 3.10 5.27
N ALA A 130 3.81 3.12 3.96
CA ALA A 130 2.61 3.61 3.31
C ALA A 130 1.65 2.44 3.06
N MET A 131 0.45 2.52 3.61
CA MET A 131 -0.58 1.48 3.48
C MET A 131 -1.71 2.01 2.61
N LEU A 132 -1.81 1.49 1.40
CA LEU A 132 -2.80 1.91 0.41
C LEU A 132 -4.04 0.99 0.41
N GLY A 133 -3.89 -0.23 0.92
CA GLY A 133 -4.95 -1.24 1.03
C GLY A 133 -5.30 -1.63 2.48
N PRO A 134 -6.00 -2.77 2.67
CA PRO A 134 -6.26 -3.33 3.98
C PRO A 134 -4.96 -3.59 4.76
N GLN A 135 -4.96 -3.33 6.07
CA GLN A 135 -3.74 -3.30 6.89
C GLN A 135 -3.29 -4.68 7.39
N THR A 136 -3.76 -5.75 6.76
CA THR A 136 -3.58 -7.14 7.21
C THR A 136 -2.11 -7.54 7.36
N ASN A 137 -1.26 -7.19 6.39
CA ASN A 137 0.17 -7.57 6.44
C ASN A 137 0.88 -6.97 7.65
N LEU A 138 0.74 -5.67 7.88
CA LEU A 138 1.38 -5.00 9.02
C LEU A 138 0.79 -5.46 10.35
N ALA A 139 -0.52 -5.69 10.42
CA ALA A 139 -1.15 -6.23 11.62
C ALA A 139 -0.60 -7.61 11.99
N LEU A 140 -0.47 -8.52 11.03
CA LEU A 140 0.11 -9.84 11.25
C LEU A 140 1.58 -9.75 11.67
N ALA A 141 2.35 -8.84 11.08
CA ALA A 141 3.73 -8.61 11.48
C ALA A 141 3.82 -8.09 12.93
N LEU A 142 2.97 -7.15 13.33
CA LEU A 142 2.91 -6.59 14.68
C LEU A 142 2.47 -7.62 15.73
N VAL A 143 1.56 -8.53 15.38
CA VAL A 143 1.13 -9.61 16.28
C VAL A 143 2.25 -10.62 16.51
N GLN A 144 3.02 -10.95 15.48
CA GLN A 144 4.12 -11.90 15.56
C GLN A 144 5.36 -11.29 16.23
N SER A 145 5.64 -10.03 15.99
CA SER A 145 6.88 -9.33 16.40
C SER A 145 6.57 -7.87 16.79
N PRO A 146 6.01 -7.62 17.99
CA PRO A 146 5.62 -6.27 18.39
C PRO A 146 6.79 -5.28 18.43
N GLU A 147 8.02 -5.75 18.59
CA GLU A 147 9.26 -4.96 18.61
C GLU A 147 9.55 -4.23 17.28
N ILE A 148 8.94 -4.63 16.18
CA ILE A 148 9.11 -3.96 14.87
C ILE A 148 8.67 -2.50 14.88
N THR A 149 7.84 -2.10 15.84
CA THR A 149 7.45 -0.69 16.05
C THR A 149 8.64 0.24 16.20
N GLN A 150 9.76 -0.28 16.71
CA GLN A 150 11.00 0.51 16.89
C GLN A 150 11.62 0.95 15.55
N GLY A 151 11.48 0.14 14.50
CA GLY A 151 12.00 0.48 13.18
C GLY A 151 11.12 1.47 12.40
N ILE A 152 9.84 1.58 12.80
CA ILE A 152 8.85 2.39 12.09
C ILE A 152 8.97 3.86 12.48
N LYS A 153 9.19 4.73 11.51
CA LYS A 153 9.14 6.20 11.67
C LYS A 153 7.70 6.69 11.78
N GLU A 154 6.89 6.28 10.83
CA GLU A 154 5.45 6.50 10.82
C GLU A 154 4.75 5.53 9.86
N VAL A 155 3.46 5.35 10.06
CA VAL A 155 2.57 4.65 9.13
C VAL A 155 1.63 5.68 8.51
N VAL A 156 1.64 5.77 7.18
CA VAL A 156 0.73 6.63 6.40
C VAL A 156 -0.32 5.74 5.79
N VAL A 157 -1.58 5.96 6.12
CA VAL A 157 -2.69 5.07 5.75
C VAL A 157 -3.68 5.81 4.86
N MET A 158 -3.95 5.26 3.67
CA MET A 158 -5.17 5.58 2.95
C MET A 158 -6.31 4.76 3.55
N GLY A 159 -7.24 5.39 4.20
CA GLY A 159 -8.35 4.67 4.81
C GLY A 159 -9.23 5.53 5.71
N GLY A 160 -10.42 4.99 5.95
CA GLY A 160 -11.37 5.64 6.81
C GLY A 160 -12.12 6.81 6.19
N THR A 161 -13.05 7.31 6.97
CA THR A 161 -13.83 8.51 6.64
C THR A 161 -14.20 9.22 7.93
N HIS A 162 -14.31 10.53 7.90
CA HIS A 162 -14.64 11.31 9.09
C HIS A 162 -15.98 12.03 8.92
N PHE A 163 -16.09 12.92 7.92
CA PHE A 163 -17.32 13.69 7.68
C PHE A 163 -18.07 13.28 6.39
N ASN A 164 -17.40 12.68 5.43
CA ASN A 164 -17.94 12.47 4.08
C ASN A 164 -18.77 11.19 3.91
N GLY A 165 -18.98 10.41 4.97
CA GLY A 165 -19.59 9.09 4.85
C GLY A 165 -18.66 8.06 4.21
N GLY A 166 -19.15 6.83 4.06
CA GLY A 166 -18.35 5.71 3.52
C GLY A 166 -18.49 5.56 2.00
N ASN A 167 -17.69 4.63 1.45
CA ASN A 167 -17.75 4.23 0.05
C ASN A 167 -18.13 2.76 -0.15
N ILE A 168 -18.10 1.94 0.91
CA ILE A 168 -18.57 0.54 0.86
C ILE A 168 -19.86 0.35 1.66
N THR A 169 -20.03 1.11 2.74
CA THR A 169 -21.28 1.28 3.48
C THR A 169 -21.53 2.78 3.69
N PRO A 170 -22.71 3.20 4.17
CA PRO A 170 -22.96 4.62 4.45
C PRO A 170 -21.94 5.27 5.40
N VAL A 171 -21.26 4.48 6.23
CA VAL A 171 -20.35 4.98 7.28
C VAL A 171 -18.94 4.38 7.23
N ALA A 172 -18.64 3.46 6.32
CA ALA A 172 -17.35 2.78 6.28
C ALA A 172 -16.63 3.00 4.94
N GLU A 173 -15.34 3.27 5.03
CA GLU A 173 -14.41 3.24 3.90
C GLU A 173 -13.92 1.80 3.69
N PHE A 174 -13.63 1.45 2.42
CA PHE A 174 -13.37 0.08 1.98
C PHE A 174 -12.18 -0.58 2.68
N ASN A 175 -11.03 0.06 2.77
CA ASN A 175 -9.81 -0.56 3.33
C ASN A 175 -10.00 -0.94 4.81
N LEU A 176 -10.60 -0.05 5.59
CA LEU A 176 -10.90 -0.34 6.99
C LEU A 176 -12.02 -1.36 7.14
N PHE A 177 -13.00 -1.33 6.25
CA PHE A 177 -14.11 -2.29 6.26
C PHE A 177 -13.65 -3.69 5.82
N ALA A 178 -12.69 -3.80 4.91
CA ALA A 178 -12.16 -5.08 4.45
C ALA A 178 -11.47 -5.88 5.55
N ASP A 179 -10.70 -5.21 6.43
CA ASP A 179 -10.09 -5.85 7.61
C ASP A 179 -10.08 -4.92 8.82
N PRO A 180 -11.21 -4.76 9.52
CA PRO A 180 -11.29 -3.87 10.68
C PRO A 180 -10.45 -4.34 11.86
N ILE A 181 -10.18 -5.65 11.98
CA ILE A 181 -9.33 -6.20 13.03
C ILE A 181 -7.88 -5.79 12.79
N ALA A 182 -7.41 -5.89 11.56
CA ALA A 182 -6.08 -5.42 11.20
C ALA A 182 -5.92 -3.91 11.47
N ALA A 183 -6.92 -3.11 11.08
CA ALA A 183 -6.92 -1.67 11.34
C ALA A 183 -6.84 -1.35 12.84
N ASP A 184 -7.58 -2.07 13.68
CA ASP A 184 -7.56 -1.90 15.14
C ASP A 184 -6.18 -2.26 15.75
N ILE A 185 -5.58 -3.37 15.29
CA ILE A 185 -4.25 -3.80 15.74
C ILE A 185 -3.20 -2.73 15.40
N VAL A 186 -3.20 -2.24 14.15
CA VAL A 186 -2.23 -1.23 13.71
C VAL A 186 -2.45 0.08 14.46
N LEU A 187 -3.69 0.52 14.63
CA LEU A 187 -4.04 1.74 15.35
C LEU A 187 -3.58 1.70 16.83
N LYS A 188 -3.67 0.53 17.46
CA LYS A 188 -3.28 0.34 18.88
C LYS A 188 -1.79 0.04 19.06
N SER A 189 -1.01 -0.08 18.00
CA SER A 189 0.42 -0.41 18.07
C SER A 189 1.29 0.64 18.76
N GLY A 190 0.80 1.88 18.88
CA GLY A 190 1.54 3.00 19.44
C GLY A 190 2.50 3.70 18.46
N VAL A 191 2.59 3.23 17.20
CA VAL A 191 3.36 3.94 16.17
C VAL A 191 2.69 5.26 15.78
N ARG A 192 3.48 6.23 15.35
CA ARG A 192 2.93 7.46 14.75
C ARG A 192 2.17 7.12 13.49
N MET A 193 0.93 7.62 13.38
CA MET A 193 0.06 7.37 12.24
C MET A 193 -0.47 8.66 11.63
N THR A 194 -0.53 8.67 10.31
CA THR A 194 -1.21 9.70 9.51
C THR A 194 -2.25 9.03 8.63
N TYR A 195 -3.52 9.33 8.85
CA TYR A 195 -4.62 8.85 8.01
C TYR A 195 -4.99 9.87 6.94
N LEU A 196 -5.18 9.40 5.73
CA LEU A 196 -5.71 10.11 4.57
C LEU A 196 -7.09 9.53 4.24
N PRO A 197 -8.16 10.03 4.90
CA PRO A 197 -9.51 9.48 4.74
C PRO A 197 -10.16 9.95 3.43
N LEU A 198 -11.36 9.42 3.13
CA LEU A 198 -12.17 9.86 1.98
C LEU A 198 -12.39 11.37 1.93
N ASP A 199 -12.41 12.03 3.08
CA ASP A 199 -12.49 13.50 3.20
C ASP A 199 -11.37 14.23 2.45
N VAL A 200 -10.22 13.60 2.29
CA VAL A 200 -9.06 14.07 1.51
C VAL A 200 -9.08 13.47 0.11
N THR A 201 -9.20 12.15 -0.01
CA THR A 201 -9.00 11.43 -1.27
C THR A 201 -10.08 11.75 -2.30
N HIS A 202 -11.32 11.99 -1.88
CA HIS A 202 -12.40 12.44 -2.76
C HIS A 202 -12.18 13.83 -3.35
N LYS A 203 -11.19 14.60 -2.87
CA LYS A 203 -10.81 15.91 -3.45
C LYS A 203 -9.72 15.80 -4.50
N VAL A 204 -9.05 14.66 -4.60
CA VAL A 204 -8.01 14.39 -5.60
C VAL A 204 -8.66 13.74 -6.82
N LEU A 205 -9.18 14.58 -7.71
CA LEU A 205 -9.90 14.14 -8.90
C LEU A 205 -9.03 14.23 -10.15
N THR A 206 -9.19 13.25 -11.04
CA THR A 206 -8.67 13.31 -12.39
C THR A 206 -9.56 14.23 -13.22
N SER A 207 -9.05 15.42 -13.60
CA SER A 207 -9.76 16.37 -14.43
C SER A 207 -9.19 16.38 -15.85
N GLU A 208 -10.02 16.83 -16.83
CA GLU A 208 -9.54 17.03 -18.21
C GLU A 208 -8.32 17.95 -18.28
N GLU A 209 -8.27 18.99 -17.42
CA GLU A 209 -7.13 19.89 -17.36
C GLU A 209 -5.84 19.17 -16.92
N ARG A 210 -5.95 18.26 -15.95
CA ARG A 210 -4.82 17.44 -15.51
C ARG A 210 -4.38 16.47 -16.61
N LEU A 211 -5.33 15.79 -17.26
CA LEU A 211 -5.03 14.86 -18.36
C LEU A 211 -4.36 15.54 -19.56
N LYS A 212 -4.68 16.80 -19.84
CA LYS A 212 -4.02 17.56 -20.92
C LYS A 212 -2.57 17.93 -20.63
N LYS A 213 -2.11 17.78 -19.37
CA LYS A 213 -0.72 18.06 -18.95
C LYS A 213 0.19 16.83 -18.97
N ILE A 214 -0.38 15.66 -19.19
CA ILE A 214 0.29 14.38 -19.34
C ILE A 214 0.44 14.07 -20.83
#